data_9c25cb438cc112539ff4dc98b8281269
#
_entry.id   9c25cb438cc112539ff4dc98b8281269
#
_cell.length_a   1.000
_cell.length_b   1.000
_cell.length_c   1.000
_cell.angle_alpha   90.00
_cell.angle_beta   90.00
_cell.angle_gamma   90.00
#
_symmetry.space_group_name_H-M   'P 1'
#
loop_
_entity.id
_entity.type
_entity.pdbx_description
1 polymer ?
#
loop_
_entity_poly.entity_id
_entity_poly.type
_entity_poly.pdbx_seq_one_letter_code
_entity_poly.pdbx_strand_id
1 'polypeptide(L)'
;MLRFNVRVYGLLIHDEKVLITDELIGNKNITKFPGGGLEYGEGTTDCLQREFAEELATEIEIVNHFYTTDFFVPSAFDNTQIISIYYQVKKTSNKEIKLPHGDNPVKNLRWIELKKINPDDFTFPIDKKVAELLRNKN
;
A
#
# COMPACT_ATOMS: atom_id res chain seq x y z
N MET A 1 8.15 25.18 -6.75
CA MET A 1 8.56 24.81 -5.38
C MET A 1 8.71 23.30 -5.28
N LEU A 2 9.82 22.86 -4.75
CA LEU A 2 10.05 21.42 -4.50
C LEU A 2 9.33 20.99 -3.22
N ARG A 3 8.67 19.84 -3.26
CA ARG A 3 7.84 19.36 -2.15
C ARG A 3 8.03 17.86 -1.94
N PHE A 4 7.65 17.43 -0.76
CA PHE A 4 7.57 16.00 -0.44
C PHE A 4 6.12 15.54 -0.55
N ASN A 5 5.96 14.31 -0.99
CA ASN A 5 4.68 13.63 -0.99
C ASN A 5 4.83 12.44 -0.03
N VAL A 6 4.22 12.54 1.14
CA VAL A 6 4.29 11.49 2.15
C VAL A 6 3.10 10.54 1.96
N ARG A 7 3.39 9.26 1.87
CA ARG A 7 2.38 8.23 1.60
C ARG A 7 2.49 7.12 2.63
N VAL A 8 1.38 6.46 2.92
CA VAL A 8 1.33 5.38 3.92
C VAL A 8 0.65 4.16 3.32
N TYR A 9 1.28 3.00 3.45
CA TYR A 9 0.82 1.75 2.87
C TYR A 9 0.73 0.64 3.90
N GLY A 10 -0.18 -0.30 3.69
CA GLY A 10 -0.40 -1.41 4.58
C GLY A 10 -0.02 -2.75 3.96
N LEU A 11 0.76 -3.50 4.69
CA LEU A 11 1.05 -4.90 4.37
C LEU A 11 0.06 -5.73 5.15
N LEU A 12 -1.10 -5.98 4.52
CA LEU A 12 -2.15 -6.79 5.12
C LEU A 12 -1.82 -8.26 4.91
N ILE A 13 -1.33 -8.89 5.97
CA ILE A 13 -0.88 -10.28 5.93
C ILE A 13 -1.90 -11.17 6.62
N HIS A 14 -2.31 -12.23 5.93
CA HIS A 14 -3.26 -13.21 6.44
C HIS A 14 -2.96 -14.56 5.78
N ASP A 15 -2.85 -15.61 6.59
CA ASP A 15 -2.56 -16.98 6.11
C ASP A 15 -1.31 -17.02 5.20
N GLU A 16 -0.24 -16.34 5.63
CA GLU A 16 1.05 -16.27 4.91
C GLU A 16 0.94 -15.67 3.51
N LYS A 17 -0.07 -14.83 3.30
CA LYS A 17 -0.29 -14.09 2.07
C LYS A 17 -0.39 -12.60 2.37
N VAL A 18 0.00 -11.79 1.41
CA VAL A 18 -0.14 -10.32 1.49
C VAL A 18 -1.10 -9.84 0.41
N LEU A 19 -1.93 -8.85 0.77
CA LEU A 19 -2.88 -8.24 -0.15
C LEU A 19 -2.18 -7.19 -1.01
N ILE A 20 -2.38 -7.29 -2.32
CA ILE A 20 -1.95 -6.26 -3.27
C ILE A 20 -3.14 -5.79 -4.09
N THR A 21 -3.04 -4.57 -4.63
CA THR A 21 -4.10 -3.97 -5.43
C THR A 21 -3.61 -3.67 -6.83
N ASP A 22 -4.52 -3.82 -7.79
CA ASP A 22 -4.32 -3.31 -9.14
C ASP A 22 -5.23 -2.10 -9.28
N GLU A 23 -4.65 -0.95 -9.63
CA GLU A 23 -5.35 0.33 -9.71
C GLU A 23 -5.17 0.93 -11.10
N LEU A 24 -6.16 1.70 -11.50
CA LEU A 24 -6.08 2.51 -12.71
C LEU A 24 -5.91 3.97 -12.30
N ILE A 25 -4.73 4.52 -12.56
CA ILE A 25 -4.41 5.92 -12.28
C ILE A 25 -4.14 6.61 -13.60
N GLY A 26 -5.08 7.49 -14.01
CA GLY A 26 -5.07 7.99 -15.36
C GLY A 26 -5.29 6.83 -16.33
N ASN A 27 -4.40 6.65 -17.29
CA ASN A 27 -4.45 5.54 -18.24
C ASN A 27 -3.46 4.42 -17.91
N LYS A 28 -2.87 4.45 -16.70
CA LYS A 28 -1.84 3.49 -16.31
C LYS A 28 -2.39 2.48 -15.32
N ASN A 29 -2.07 1.21 -15.57
CA ASN A 29 -2.32 0.12 -14.62
C ASN A 29 -1.17 0.05 -13.63
N ILE A 30 -1.50 0.15 -12.35
CA ILE A 30 -0.53 0.21 -11.25
C ILE A 30 -0.77 -0.97 -10.32
N THR A 31 0.27 -1.74 -10.05
CA THR A 31 0.23 -2.81 -9.04
C THR A 31 1.01 -2.32 -7.82
N LYS A 32 0.36 -2.32 -6.67
CA LYS A 32 0.92 -1.73 -5.46
C LYS A 32 0.30 -2.31 -4.20
N PHE A 33 0.88 -1.99 -3.05
CA PHE A 33 0.25 -2.25 -1.77
C PHE A 33 -0.85 -1.22 -1.50
N PRO A 34 -1.91 -1.58 -0.77
CA PRO A 34 -3.00 -0.64 -0.46
C PRO A 34 -2.54 0.47 0.47
N GLY A 35 -3.08 1.66 0.25
CA GLY A 35 -2.77 2.84 1.04
C GLY A 35 -2.89 4.10 0.20
N GLY A 36 -2.35 5.20 0.68
CA GLY A 36 -2.43 6.47 -0.04
C GLY A 36 -1.72 7.62 0.64
N GLY A 37 -2.04 8.83 0.21
CA GLY A 37 -1.39 10.04 0.66
C GLY A 37 -1.79 10.47 2.06
N LEU A 38 -0.81 10.91 2.82
CA LEU A 38 -1.03 11.48 4.14
C LEU A 38 -1.69 12.86 3.99
N GLU A 39 -2.76 13.08 4.73
CA GLU A 39 -3.44 14.38 4.77
C GLU A 39 -2.98 15.17 5.99
N TYR A 40 -2.93 16.50 5.83
CA TYR A 40 -2.60 17.37 6.94
C TYR A 40 -3.61 17.17 8.08
N GLY A 41 -3.10 17.02 9.29
CA GLY A 41 -3.94 16.86 10.49
C GLY A 41 -4.15 15.42 10.92
N GLU A 42 -3.65 14.44 10.16
CA GLU A 42 -3.74 13.04 10.57
C GLU A 42 -2.35 12.43 10.83
N GLY A 43 -2.29 11.48 11.75
CA GLY A 43 -1.08 10.68 11.93
C GLY A 43 -1.00 9.59 10.85
N THR A 44 0.15 8.96 10.73
CA THR A 44 0.36 7.95 9.70
C THR A 44 -0.54 6.73 9.86
N THR A 45 -0.80 6.31 11.09
CA THR A 45 -1.70 5.17 11.33
C THR A 45 -3.16 5.54 11.06
N ASP A 46 -3.56 6.78 11.37
CA ASP A 46 -4.91 7.26 11.03
C ASP A 46 -5.11 7.30 9.52
N CYS A 47 -4.10 7.76 8.80
CA CYS A 47 -4.11 7.79 7.33
C CYS A 47 -4.36 6.39 6.77
N LEU A 48 -3.63 5.41 7.27
CA LEU A 48 -3.75 4.05 6.75
C LEU A 48 -5.12 3.45 7.05
N GLN A 49 -5.65 3.68 8.26
CA GLN A 49 -6.98 3.23 8.62
C GLN A 49 -8.05 3.87 7.74
N ARG A 50 -7.91 5.17 7.47
CA ARG A 50 -8.82 5.89 6.58
C ARG A 50 -8.76 5.34 5.15
N GLU A 51 -7.57 5.16 4.61
CA GLU A 51 -7.40 4.65 3.24
C GLU A 51 -7.99 3.25 3.06
N PHE A 52 -7.78 2.36 4.03
CA PHE A 52 -8.39 1.02 3.97
C PHE A 52 -9.92 1.09 4.07
N ALA A 53 -10.45 2.00 4.88
CA ALA A 53 -11.90 2.16 4.97
C ALA A 53 -12.49 2.71 3.66
N GLU A 54 -11.85 3.73 3.09
CA GLU A 54 -12.34 4.37 1.86
C GLU A 54 -12.24 3.47 0.64
N GLU A 55 -11.09 2.83 0.43
CA GLU A 55 -10.84 2.09 -0.81
C GLU A 55 -11.23 0.62 -0.74
N LEU A 56 -11.17 0.01 0.44
CA LEU A 56 -11.41 -1.43 0.60
C LEU A 56 -12.58 -1.75 1.54
N ALA A 57 -13.25 -0.74 2.07
CA ALA A 57 -14.34 -0.92 3.05
C ALA A 57 -13.92 -1.88 4.18
N THR A 58 -12.67 -1.78 4.62
CA THR A 58 -12.06 -2.72 5.57
C THR A 58 -11.48 -1.97 6.75
N GLU A 59 -11.81 -2.44 7.95
CA GLU A 59 -11.22 -1.96 9.19
C GLU A 59 -9.98 -2.79 9.52
N ILE A 60 -8.90 -2.12 9.90
CA ILE A 60 -7.62 -2.75 10.19
C ILE A 60 -7.06 -2.33 11.53
N GLU A 61 -6.19 -3.16 12.07
CA GLU A 61 -5.31 -2.84 13.20
C GLU A 61 -3.87 -2.76 12.73
N ILE A 62 -3.14 -1.80 13.26
CA ILE A 62 -1.70 -1.67 12.99
C ILE A 62 -0.96 -2.67 13.86
N VAL A 63 -0.13 -3.52 13.24
CA VAL A 63 0.67 -4.50 13.98
C VAL A 63 2.03 -3.91 14.35
N ASN A 64 2.78 -3.45 13.35
CA ASN A 64 4.07 -2.80 13.58
C ASN A 64 4.50 -2.02 12.33
N HIS A 65 5.50 -1.17 12.50
CA HIS A 65 6.18 -0.51 11.39
C HIS A 65 7.05 -1.55 10.66
N PHE A 66 7.09 -1.46 9.34
CA PHE A 66 7.88 -2.37 8.52
C PHE A 66 9.04 -1.67 7.81
N TYR A 67 8.78 -0.56 7.12
CA TYR A 67 9.79 0.13 6.30
C TYR A 67 9.39 1.58 6.05
N THR A 68 10.39 2.46 6.03
CA THR A 68 10.24 3.84 5.57
C THR A 68 11.28 4.09 4.50
N THR A 69 10.89 4.76 3.41
CA THR A 69 11.78 5.09 2.30
C THR A 69 13.08 5.72 2.82
N ASP A 70 14.22 5.15 2.44
CA ASP A 70 15.55 5.60 2.85
C ASP A 70 16.46 5.93 1.66
N PHE A 71 15.88 6.09 0.47
CA PHE A 71 16.61 6.46 -0.74
C PHE A 71 15.77 7.46 -1.54
N PHE A 72 16.41 8.20 -2.44
CA PHE A 72 15.72 9.22 -3.23
C PHE A 72 14.81 8.59 -4.27
N VAL A 73 13.52 8.96 -4.25
CA VAL A 73 12.54 8.53 -5.25
C VAL A 73 11.73 9.74 -5.70
N PRO A 74 11.88 10.17 -6.96
CA PRO A 74 10.99 11.20 -7.50
C PRO A 74 9.64 10.58 -7.84
N SER A 75 8.58 11.39 -7.78
CA SER A 75 7.25 10.95 -8.19
C SER A 75 7.23 10.64 -9.69
N ALA A 76 6.47 9.61 -10.06
CA ALA A 76 6.20 9.30 -11.46
C ALA A 76 5.15 10.24 -12.08
N PHE A 77 4.45 11.03 -11.28
CA PHE A 77 3.29 11.82 -11.71
C PHE A 77 3.50 13.32 -11.62
N ASP A 78 4.42 13.78 -10.79
CA ASP A 78 4.66 15.22 -10.58
C ASP A 78 6.11 15.46 -10.16
N ASN A 79 6.42 16.66 -9.67
CA ASN A 79 7.78 17.03 -9.27
C ASN A 79 8.04 16.90 -7.77
N THR A 80 7.25 16.09 -7.07
CA THR A 80 7.48 15.82 -5.65
C THR A 80 8.50 14.69 -5.45
N GLN A 81 9.08 14.67 -4.26
CA GLN A 81 9.88 13.54 -3.79
C GLN A 81 9.00 12.66 -2.89
N ILE A 82 8.99 11.37 -3.16
CA ILE A 82 8.15 10.41 -2.44
C ILE A 82 8.85 9.93 -1.18
N ILE A 83 8.11 9.94 -0.07
CA ILE A 83 8.49 9.27 1.17
C ILE A 83 7.32 8.36 1.53
N SER A 84 7.54 7.07 1.53
CA SER A 84 6.50 6.07 1.80
C SER A 84 6.80 5.33 3.09
N ILE A 85 5.77 5.17 3.92
CA ILE A 85 5.85 4.51 5.22
C ILE A 85 4.97 3.27 5.16
N TYR A 86 5.53 2.11 5.46
CA TYR A 86 4.83 0.82 5.39
C TYR A 86 4.64 0.25 6.78
N TYR A 87 3.40 -0.14 7.08
CA TYR A 87 3.06 -0.86 8.30
C TYR A 87 2.53 -2.24 7.97
N GLN A 88 2.87 -3.20 8.80
CA GLN A 88 2.16 -4.47 8.79
C GLN A 88 0.83 -4.27 9.52
N VAL A 89 -0.25 -4.72 8.91
CA VAL A 89 -1.61 -4.57 9.44
C VAL A 89 -2.34 -5.91 9.40
N LYS A 90 -3.44 -5.99 10.14
CA LYS A 90 -4.33 -7.14 10.10
C LYS A 90 -5.79 -6.67 10.09
N LYS A 91 -6.68 -7.49 9.54
CA LYS A 91 -8.11 -7.21 9.58
C LYS A 91 -8.64 -7.39 11.01
N THR A 92 -9.61 -6.58 11.38
CA THR A 92 -10.29 -6.70 12.68
C THR A 92 -11.42 -7.72 12.66
N SER A 93 -11.80 -8.20 11.47
CA SER A 93 -12.87 -9.20 11.31
C SER A 93 -12.46 -10.26 10.29
N ASN A 94 -13.22 -11.37 10.24
CA ASN A 94 -12.98 -12.44 9.27
C ASN A 94 -13.74 -12.22 7.96
N LYS A 95 -14.38 -11.08 7.77
CA LYS A 95 -15.12 -10.78 6.55
C LYS A 95 -14.18 -10.69 5.36
N GLU A 96 -14.59 -11.28 4.25
CA GLU A 96 -13.89 -11.14 2.99
C GLU A 96 -13.91 -9.68 2.53
N ILE A 97 -12.80 -9.21 1.97
CA ILE A 97 -12.69 -7.86 1.46
C ILE A 97 -13.41 -7.79 0.11
N LYS A 98 -14.37 -6.86 0.01
CA LYS A 98 -15.09 -6.60 -1.23
C LYS A 98 -14.92 -5.12 -1.59
N LEU A 99 -14.63 -4.86 -2.86
CA LEU A 99 -14.48 -3.49 -3.32
C LEU A 99 -15.80 -2.73 -3.20
N PRO A 100 -15.77 -1.48 -2.68
CA PRO A 100 -16.96 -0.63 -2.64
C PRO A 100 -17.50 -0.37 -4.03
N HIS A 101 -18.81 -0.16 -4.12
CA HIS A 101 -19.46 0.26 -5.36
C HIS A 101 -19.11 1.71 -5.68
N GLY A 102 -19.14 2.08 -6.97
CA GLY A 102 -18.91 3.43 -7.45
C GLY A 102 -17.47 3.65 -7.94
N ASP A 103 -17.08 4.92 -8.02
CA ASP A 103 -15.75 5.30 -8.46
C ASP A 103 -14.70 4.91 -7.43
N ASN A 104 -13.93 3.91 -7.77
CA ASN A 104 -12.84 3.43 -6.94
C ASN A 104 -11.63 3.18 -7.85
N PRO A 105 -10.46 3.78 -7.58
CA PRO A 105 -9.28 3.52 -8.38
C PRO A 105 -8.84 2.06 -8.31
N VAL A 106 -9.12 1.38 -7.21
CA VAL A 106 -8.80 -0.04 -7.05
C VAL A 106 -9.74 -0.88 -7.91
N LYS A 107 -9.18 -1.59 -8.88
CA LYS A 107 -9.95 -2.42 -9.84
C LYS A 107 -9.89 -3.89 -9.52
N ASN A 108 -8.87 -4.34 -8.81
CA ASN A 108 -8.69 -5.74 -8.49
C ASN A 108 -7.90 -5.93 -7.21
N LEU A 109 -8.20 -7.01 -6.49
CA LEU A 109 -7.48 -7.42 -5.28
C LEU A 109 -6.86 -8.79 -5.51
N ARG A 110 -5.61 -8.96 -5.10
CA ARG A 110 -4.95 -10.25 -5.18
C ARG A 110 -4.22 -10.55 -3.87
N TRP A 111 -4.30 -11.80 -3.44
CA TRP A 111 -3.53 -12.32 -2.32
C TRP A 111 -2.34 -13.08 -2.87
N ILE A 112 -1.13 -12.66 -2.49
CA ILE A 112 0.11 -13.27 -2.97
C ILE A 112 0.79 -13.98 -1.80
N GLU A 113 1.15 -15.24 -1.99
CA GLU A 113 1.93 -15.96 -0.99
C GLU A 113 3.27 -15.26 -0.76
N LEU A 114 3.63 -15.04 0.50
CA LEU A 114 4.87 -14.32 0.86
C LEU A 114 6.10 -14.98 0.25
N LYS A 115 6.10 -16.31 0.12
CA LYS A 115 7.21 -17.05 -0.48
C LYS A 115 7.33 -16.85 -1.98
N LYS A 116 6.26 -16.41 -2.63
CA LYS A 116 6.18 -16.25 -4.09
C LYS A 116 6.18 -14.79 -4.52
N ILE A 117 6.24 -13.86 -3.58
CA ILE A 117 6.20 -12.44 -3.93
C ILE A 117 7.42 -12.07 -4.77
N ASN A 118 7.16 -11.39 -5.88
CA ASN A 118 8.19 -10.99 -6.83
C ASN A 118 8.22 -9.47 -6.95
N PRO A 119 9.36 -8.82 -6.64
CA PRO A 119 9.48 -7.36 -6.79
C PRO A 119 9.09 -6.87 -8.18
N ASP A 120 9.33 -7.67 -9.23
CA ASP A 120 9.02 -7.27 -10.61
C ASP A 120 7.52 -7.16 -10.90
N ASP A 121 6.68 -7.72 -10.01
CA ASP A 121 5.22 -7.59 -10.15
C ASP A 121 4.71 -6.20 -9.76
N PHE A 122 5.52 -5.41 -9.08
CA PHE A 122 5.13 -4.09 -8.59
C PHE A 122 5.59 -2.98 -9.53
N THR A 123 4.81 -1.92 -9.59
CA THR A 123 5.05 -0.81 -10.50
C THR A 123 6.11 0.16 -9.99
N PHE A 124 6.08 0.47 -8.69
CA PHE A 124 6.94 1.53 -8.13
C PHE A 124 8.20 0.97 -7.45
N PRO A 125 9.31 1.72 -7.53
CA PRO A 125 10.58 1.26 -6.94
C PRO A 125 10.51 0.95 -5.45
N ILE A 126 9.75 1.74 -4.69
CA ILE A 126 9.65 1.54 -3.24
C ILE A 126 8.90 0.24 -2.93
N ASP A 127 7.80 -0.03 -3.65
CA ASP A 127 7.06 -1.29 -3.50
C ASP A 127 7.94 -2.49 -3.86
N LYS A 128 8.77 -2.36 -4.90
CA LYS A 128 9.72 -3.42 -5.26
C LYS A 128 10.68 -3.72 -4.12
N LYS A 129 11.18 -2.68 -3.46
CA LYS A 129 12.07 -2.82 -2.31
C LYS A 129 11.38 -3.53 -1.15
N VAL A 130 10.14 -3.14 -0.86
CA VAL A 130 9.34 -3.76 0.20
C VAL A 130 9.04 -5.22 -0.11
N ALA A 131 8.70 -5.54 -1.37
CA ALA A 131 8.47 -6.91 -1.81
C ALA A 131 9.71 -7.78 -1.60
N GLU A 132 10.88 -7.24 -1.92
CA GLU A 132 12.14 -7.93 -1.69
C GLU A 132 12.37 -8.21 -0.21
N LEU A 133 12.12 -7.21 0.66
CA LEU A 133 12.26 -7.37 2.11
C LEU A 133 11.29 -8.40 2.66
N LEU A 134 10.06 -8.40 2.18
CA LEU A 134 9.06 -9.40 2.58
C LEU A 134 9.49 -10.81 2.19
N ARG A 135 9.97 -10.98 0.97
CA ARG A 135 10.43 -12.28 0.47
C ARG A 135 11.61 -12.80 1.30
N ASN A 136 12.56 -11.94 1.60
CA ASN A 136 13.78 -12.34 2.32
C ASN A 136 13.52 -12.63 3.79
N LYS A 137 12.43 -12.12 4.36
CA LYS A 137 12.06 -12.34 5.75
C LYS A 137 11.36 -13.69 5.96
N ASN A 138 10.89 -14.32 4.91
CA ASN A 138 10.12 -15.57 4.98
C ASN A 138 10.87 -16.77 4.38
#